data_ae1018f64aa116918fbb33f9126283c3
#
_entry.id   ae1018f64aa116918fbb33f9126283c3
#
_cell.length_a   1.000
_cell.length_b   1.000
_cell.length_c   1.000
_cell.angle_alpha   90.00
_cell.angle_beta   90.00
_cell.angle_gamma   90.00
#
_symmetry.space_group_name_H-M   'P 1'
#
loop_
_entity.id
_entity.type
_entity.pdbx_description
1 polymer ?
#
loop_
_entity_poly.entity_id
_entity_poly.type
_entity_poly.pdbx_seq_one_letter_code
_entity_poly.pdbx_strand_id
1 'polypeptide(L)'
;MEYPTESPKPKITRKTVIFPIIGLAAFFLYIYIFQVDMLSIIAKAQTADPVLYALAVAFSLIEVFFFSVSWRVLAKFLMIKMSVMKSYLLVWYSVFVDTLVPAESVSGEALRVYMITREQGKETCGRAVASLVTHRILGMVMNVVVLILGMVLFFTGTQIDPLIFNLVLLLSIGITVTLLLLILFSFKEKWSLKVINWVVRAGNFLSRGRWHRKLIKIKEDAINIAKSFHDSMKEFKNNPQPLVFSLFYLAVMWGFSLSVPYLVFLSLGQQVSWSVILITATIVLAVKSIPIGIFEVGIPEITMTALYTVLLEPTLGPEAAAGISITATILTRLITLWLRFGIGFAAQQWLELKTVIAPADNVPVEKA
;
A
#
# COMPACT_ATOMS: atom_id res chain seq x y z
N MET A 1 -0.63 -39.40 6.80
CA MET A 1 -1.02 -38.45 5.73
C MET A 1 0.23 -37.70 5.33
N GLU A 2 0.80 -38.12 4.22
CA GLU A 2 1.99 -37.50 3.64
C GLU A 2 1.65 -36.05 3.22
N TYR A 3 2.38 -35.10 3.76
CA TYR A 3 2.33 -33.71 3.31
C TYR A 3 3.14 -33.61 1.99
N PRO A 4 2.63 -32.94 0.97
CA PRO A 4 3.42 -32.70 -0.24
C PRO A 4 4.63 -31.84 0.14
N THR A 5 5.82 -32.42 0.03
CA THR A 5 7.12 -31.80 0.31
C THR A 5 7.63 -30.89 -0.81
N GLU A 6 6.86 -30.63 -1.82
CA GLU A 6 7.24 -29.67 -2.87
C GLU A 6 6.62 -28.31 -2.59
N SER A 7 7.49 -27.35 -2.24
CA SER A 7 7.15 -25.94 -2.33
C SER A 7 6.68 -25.64 -3.77
N PRO A 8 5.54 -24.98 -3.98
CA PRO A 8 5.13 -24.61 -5.33
C PRO A 8 6.18 -23.65 -5.90
N LYS A 9 7.00 -24.16 -6.83
CA LYS A 9 7.88 -23.30 -7.65
C LYS A 9 6.98 -22.21 -8.24
N PRO A 10 7.41 -20.93 -8.22
CA PRO A 10 6.63 -19.85 -8.81
C PRO A 10 6.42 -20.16 -10.28
N LYS A 11 5.25 -20.66 -10.62
CA LYS A 11 4.87 -20.88 -12.00
C LYS A 11 4.56 -19.52 -12.60
N ILE A 12 5.38 -19.07 -13.54
CA ILE A 12 5.04 -17.94 -14.41
C ILE A 12 3.74 -18.33 -15.14
N THR A 13 2.63 -17.88 -14.57
CA THR A 13 1.31 -18.12 -15.12
C THR A 13 1.05 -17.07 -16.20
N ARG A 14 0.23 -17.38 -17.21
CA ARG A 14 -0.19 -16.39 -18.22
C ARG A 14 -0.68 -15.08 -17.58
N LYS A 15 -1.30 -15.13 -16.42
CA LYS A 15 -1.71 -13.97 -15.63
C LYS A 15 -0.53 -13.11 -15.18
N THR A 16 0.59 -13.69 -14.77
CA THR A 16 1.80 -12.97 -14.36
C THR A 16 2.44 -12.17 -15.50
N VAL A 17 2.19 -12.53 -16.74
CA VAL A 17 2.67 -11.82 -17.95
C VAL A 17 1.63 -10.81 -18.47
N ILE A 18 0.34 -11.16 -18.42
CA ILE A 18 -0.74 -10.27 -18.88
C ILE A 18 -0.77 -8.98 -18.05
N PHE A 19 -0.53 -9.06 -16.77
CA PHE A 19 -0.60 -7.92 -15.88
C PHE A 19 0.45 -6.83 -16.16
N PRO A 20 1.75 -7.09 -16.33
CA PRO A 20 2.71 -6.10 -16.82
C PRO A 20 2.34 -5.51 -18.19
N ILE A 21 1.77 -6.32 -19.10
CA ILE A 21 1.36 -5.84 -20.43
C ILE A 21 0.23 -4.80 -20.32
N ILE A 22 -0.76 -5.03 -19.45
CA ILE A 22 -1.85 -4.06 -19.24
C ILE A 22 -1.31 -2.78 -18.59
N GLY A 23 -0.37 -2.88 -17.64
CA GLY A 23 0.30 -1.71 -17.06
C GLY A 23 1.06 -0.92 -18.10
N LEU A 24 1.77 -1.61 -18.99
CA LEU A 24 2.47 -0.98 -20.10
C LEU A 24 1.49 -0.31 -21.08
N ALA A 25 0.37 -0.97 -21.39
CA ALA A 25 -0.68 -0.41 -22.23
C ALA A 25 -1.32 0.84 -21.60
N ALA A 26 -1.57 0.83 -20.29
CA ALA A 26 -2.07 1.99 -19.55
C ALA A 26 -1.06 3.15 -19.55
N PHE A 27 0.25 2.85 -19.46
CA PHE A 27 1.31 3.85 -19.57
C PHE A 27 1.36 4.48 -20.97
N PHE A 28 1.27 3.68 -22.05
CA PHE A 28 1.19 4.22 -23.40
C PHE A 28 -0.09 5.01 -23.64
N LEU A 29 -1.21 4.59 -23.05
CA LEU A 29 -2.46 5.35 -23.09
C LEU A 29 -2.32 6.71 -22.39
N TYR A 30 -1.63 6.77 -21.25
CA TYR A 30 -1.30 8.02 -20.57
C TYR A 30 -0.49 8.94 -21.46
N ILE A 31 0.58 8.43 -22.10
CA ILE A 31 1.41 9.19 -23.06
C ILE A 31 0.55 9.76 -24.19
N TYR A 32 -0.37 8.94 -24.72
CA TYR A 32 -1.27 9.35 -25.81
C TYR A 32 -2.29 10.41 -25.37
N ILE A 33 -2.94 10.24 -24.23
CA ILE A 33 -3.96 11.17 -23.71
C ILE A 33 -3.36 12.56 -23.45
N PHE A 34 -2.18 12.61 -22.84
CA PHE A 34 -1.51 13.87 -22.52
C PHE A 34 -0.63 14.40 -23.66
N GLN A 35 -0.64 13.75 -24.83
CA GLN A 35 0.22 14.08 -25.98
C GLN A 35 1.68 14.29 -25.56
N VAL A 36 2.17 13.40 -24.73
CA VAL A 36 3.45 13.51 -24.03
C VAL A 36 4.59 13.43 -25.05
N ASP A 37 5.29 14.52 -25.27
CA ASP A 37 6.54 14.52 -26.02
C ASP A 37 7.66 13.90 -25.17
N MET A 38 7.91 12.61 -25.38
CA MET A 38 8.94 11.86 -24.64
C MET A 38 10.33 12.46 -24.82
N LEU A 39 10.64 13.05 -25.97
CA LEU A 39 11.93 13.68 -26.22
C LEU A 39 12.10 14.93 -25.36
N SER A 40 11.07 15.76 -25.27
CA SER A 40 11.10 16.95 -24.41
C SER A 40 11.19 16.58 -22.94
N ILE A 41 10.53 15.50 -22.50
CA ILE A 41 10.63 15.00 -21.12
C ILE A 41 12.03 14.48 -20.81
N ILE A 42 12.62 13.69 -21.71
CA ILE A 42 13.98 13.21 -21.55
C ILE A 42 14.96 14.39 -21.48
N ALA A 43 14.80 15.38 -22.35
CA ALA A 43 15.62 16.59 -22.31
C ALA A 43 15.47 17.36 -21.00
N LYS A 44 14.24 17.54 -20.49
CA LYS A 44 14.00 18.16 -19.18
C LYS A 44 14.53 17.30 -18.01
N ALA A 45 14.37 15.98 -18.09
CA ALA A 45 14.90 15.07 -17.08
C ALA A 45 16.43 15.11 -17.01
N GLN A 46 17.11 15.31 -18.14
CA GLN A 46 18.57 15.47 -18.20
C GLN A 46 19.05 16.79 -17.57
N THR A 47 18.19 17.81 -17.47
CA THR A 47 18.51 19.06 -16.76
C THR A 47 18.24 19.01 -15.27
N ALA A 48 17.64 17.93 -14.78
CA ALA A 48 17.36 17.75 -13.36
C ALA A 48 18.67 17.65 -12.54
N ASP A 49 18.70 18.32 -11.38
CA ASP A 49 19.81 18.19 -10.45
C ASP A 49 19.93 16.73 -9.96
N PRO A 50 21.03 16.04 -10.30
CA PRO A 50 21.17 14.62 -9.97
C PRO A 50 21.30 14.36 -8.46
N VAL A 51 21.77 15.32 -7.68
CA VAL A 51 21.91 15.19 -6.22
C VAL A 51 20.54 15.23 -5.56
N LEU A 52 19.71 16.21 -5.92
CA LEU A 52 18.35 16.33 -5.40
C LEU A 52 17.48 15.13 -5.83
N TYR A 53 17.65 14.65 -7.07
CA TYR A 53 16.94 13.46 -7.54
C TYR A 53 17.39 12.18 -6.81
N ALA A 54 18.70 12.01 -6.59
CA ALA A 54 19.22 10.90 -5.79
C ALA A 54 18.74 10.96 -4.33
N LEU A 55 18.60 12.16 -3.76
CA LEU A 55 18.03 12.35 -2.44
C LEU A 55 16.55 11.94 -2.41
N ALA A 56 15.77 12.26 -3.45
CA ALA A 56 14.39 11.79 -3.59
C ALA A 56 14.30 10.25 -3.61
N VAL A 57 15.22 9.59 -4.34
CA VAL A 57 15.34 8.13 -4.32
C VAL A 57 15.65 7.61 -2.92
N ALA A 58 16.64 8.18 -2.23
CA ALA A 58 16.99 7.79 -0.87
C ALA A 58 15.80 7.96 0.10
N PHE A 59 15.05 9.06 -0.01
CA PHE A 59 13.87 9.31 0.81
C PHE A 59 12.76 8.27 0.55
N SER A 60 12.56 7.85 -0.68
CA SER A 60 11.61 6.78 -1.01
C SER A 60 12.00 5.43 -0.37
N LEU A 61 13.29 5.11 -0.29
CA LEU A 61 13.76 3.90 0.41
C LEU A 61 13.57 3.98 1.92
N ILE A 62 13.87 5.16 2.51
CA ILE A 62 13.69 5.44 3.93
C ILE A 62 12.19 5.42 4.31
N GLU A 63 11.33 5.95 3.46
CA GLU A 63 9.87 5.89 3.61
C GLU A 63 9.41 4.44 3.83
N VAL A 64 9.76 3.52 2.91
CA VAL A 64 9.38 2.10 3.01
C VAL A 64 9.99 1.45 4.25
N PHE A 65 11.19 1.88 4.67
CA PHE A 65 11.79 1.41 5.92
C PHE A 65 10.94 1.79 7.13
N PHE A 66 10.54 3.06 7.28
CA PHE A 66 9.71 3.49 8.41
C PHE A 66 8.30 2.89 8.35
N PHE A 67 7.73 2.69 7.18
CA PHE A 67 6.49 1.93 7.01
C PHE A 67 6.63 0.51 7.56
N SER A 68 7.73 -0.17 7.26
CA SER A 68 7.98 -1.53 7.75
C SER A 68 8.22 -1.60 9.25
N VAL A 69 8.92 -0.61 9.82
CA VAL A 69 9.16 -0.50 11.27
C VAL A 69 7.87 -0.25 12.02
N SER A 70 7.00 0.65 11.49
CA SER A 70 5.68 0.93 12.04
C SER A 70 4.85 -0.36 12.18
N TRP A 71 4.73 -1.13 11.11
CA TRP A 71 4.04 -2.42 11.17
C TRP A 71 4.71 -3.42 12.10
N ARG A 72 6.04 -3.51 12.07
CA ARG A 72 6.81 -4.44 12.93
C ARG A 72 6.56 -4.20 14.41
N VAL A 73 6.39 -2.95 14.86
CA VAL A 73 6.06 -2.62 16.25
C VAL A 73 4.77 -3.32 16.68
N LEU A 74 3.72 -3.26 15.85
CA LEU A 74 2.44 -3.90 16.10
C LEU A 74 2.56 -5.44 16.07
N ALA A 75 3.24 -5.97 15.08
CA ALA A 75 3.46 -7.40 14.94
C ALA A 75 4.25 -7.99 16.13
N LYS A 76 5.32 -7.30 16.56
CA LYS A 76 6.13 -7.72 17.72
C LYS A 76 5.33 -7.70 19.02
N PHE A 77 4.47 -6.70 19.21
CA PHE A 77 3.58 -6.65 20.38
C PHE A 77 2.66 -7.85 20.44
N LEU A 78 2.14 -8.30 19.30
CA LEU A 78 1.32 -9.53 19.19
C LEU A 78 2.16 -10.82 19.13
N MET A 79 3.40 -10.79 19.65
CA MET A 79 4.29 -11.94 19.78
C MET A 79 4.70 -12.58 18.43
N ILE A 80 4.58 -11.85 17.32
CA ILE A 80 5.08 -12.31 16.03
C ILE A 80 6.59 -12.07 15.97
N LYS A 81 7.36 -13.14 15.86
CA LYS A 81 8.83 -13.08 15.78
C LYS A 81 9.28 -12.58 14.42
N MET A 82 9.83 -11.37 14.38
CA MET A 82 10.27 -10.74 13.13
C MET A 82 11.44 -9.79 13.34
N SER A 83 12.53 -9.99 12.61
CA SER A 83 13.65 -9.03 12.57
C SER A 83 13.28 -7.78 11.76
N VAL A 84 14.04 -6.68 11.93
CA VAL A 84 13.83 -5.45 11.16
C VAL A 84 14.02 -5.72 9.67
N MET A 85 15.11 -6.41 9.29
CA MET A 85 15.39 -6.74 7.89
C MET A 85 14.28 -7.60 7.27
N LYS A 86 13.74 -8.57 8.03
CA LYS A 86 12.65 -9.41 7.55
C LYS A 86 11.37 -8.62 7.32
N SER A 87 10.99 -7.73 8.24
CA SER A 87 9.82 -6.86 8.04
C SER A 87 9.98 -5.97 6.81
N TYR A 88 11.19 -5.42 6.60
CA TYR A 88 11.51 -4.58 5.46
C TYR A 88 11.40 -5.34 4.13
N LEU A 89 12.00 -6.53 4.05
CA LEU A 89 11.91 -7.38 2.86
C LEU A 89 10.48 -7.86 2.58
N LEU A 90 9.69 -8.19 3.62
CA LEU A 90 8.29 -8.58 3.45
C LEU A 90 7.43 -7.43 2.95
N VAL A 91 7.71 -6.19 3.37
CA VAL A 91 7.01 -5.00 2.85
C VAL A 91 7.38 -4.78 1.38
N TRP A 92 8.66 -4.89 0.99
CA TRP A 92 9.07 -4.79 -0.40
C TRP A 92 8.42 -5.87 -1.28
N TYR A 93 8.39 -7.12 -0.80
CA TYR A 93 7.69 -8.19 -1.50
C TYR A 93 6.19 -7.92 -1.64
N SER A 94 5.57 -7.34 -0.59
CA SER A 94 4.16 -6.93 -0.63
C SER A 94 3.91 -5.86 -1.70
N VAL A 95 4.77 -4.84 -1.79
CA VAL A 95 4.68 -3.78 -2.80
C VAL A 95 4.76 -4.37 -4.21
N PHE A 96 5.65 -5.33 -4.43
CA PHE A 96 5.74 -6.04 -5.71
C PHE A 96 4.43 -6.78 -6.05
N VAL A 97 3.86 -7.52 -5.09
CA VAL A 97 2.61 -8.26 -5.31
C VAL A 97 1.43 -7.32 -5.52
N ASP A 98 1.35 -6.22 -4.76
CA ASP A 98 0.31 -5.21 -4.92
C ASP A 98 0.38 -4.53 -6.31
N THR A 99 1.59 -4.34 -6.85
CA THR A 99 1.76 -3.82 -8.21
C THR A 99 1.31 -4.82 -9.27
N LEU A 100 1.39 -6.13 -9.03
CA LEU A 100 0.97 -7.17 -9.98
C LEU A 100 -0.52 -7.52 -9.90
N VAL A 101 -1.12 -7.40 -8.73
CA VAL A 101 -2.50 -7.82 -8.46
C VAL A 101 -3.33 -6.59 -8.12
N PRO A 102 -4.34 -6.24 -8.93
CA PRO A 102 -5.16 -5.05 -8.71
C PRO A 102 -6.15 -5.28 -7.56
N ALA A 103 -5.64 -5.39 -6.35
CA ALA A 103 -6.42 -5.61 -5.13
C ALA A 103 -6.05 -4.62 -4.02
N GLU A 104 -5.46 -3.51 -4.39
CA GLU A 104 -5.17 -2.35 -3.55
C GLU A 104 -4.67 -2.70 -2.14
N SER A 105 -3.36 -3.00 -2.05
CA SER A 105 -2.67 -3.37 -0.80
C SER A 105 -3.20 -4.64 -0.10
N VAL A 106 -4.36 -5.16 -0.47
CA VAL A 106 -4.94 -6.37 0.13
C VAL A 106 -4.14 -7.60 -0.25
N SER A 107 -3.65 -7.66 -1.49
CA SER A 107 -2.81 -8.76 -1.99
C SER A 107 -1.48 -8.86 -1.25
N GLY A 108 -0.80 -7.75 -1.03
CA GLY A 108 0.43 -7.70 -0.25
C GLY A 108 0.22 -7.94 1.24
N GLU A 109 -0.91 -7.48 1.81
CA GLU A 109 -1.28 -7.81 3.19
C GLU A 109 -1.54 -9.31 3.34
N ALA A 110 -2.28 -9.92 2.41
CA ALA A 110 -2.53 -11.37 2.40
C ALA A 110 -1.22 -12.18 2.25
N LEU A 111 -0.29 -11.69 1.42
CA LEU A 111 1.04 -12.27 1.31
C LEU A 111 1.78 -12.24 2.66
N ARG A 112 1.78 -11.10 3.37
CA ARG A 112 2.43 -10.98 4.68
C ARG A 112 1.82 -11.94 5.71
N VAL A 113 0.49 -12.05 5.75
CA VAL A 113 -0.20 -13.05 6.60
C VAL A 113 0.25 -14.45 6.22
N TYR A 114 0.26 -14.79 4.94
CA TYR A 114 0.66 -16.12 4.46
C TYR A 114 2.11 -16.46 4.86
N MET A 115 3.05 -15.54 4.66
CA MET A 115 4.46 -15.77 4.98
C MET A 115 4.70 -15.95 6.48
N ILE A 116 4.02 -15.14 7.32
CA ILE A 116 4.08 -15.28 8.79
C ILE A 116 3.48 -16.62 9.22
N THR A 117 2.29 -16.95 8.74
CA THR A 117 1.58 -18.17 9.11
C THR A 117 2.33 -19.43 8.67
N ARG A 118 2.96 -19.39 7.50
CA ARG A 118 3.80 -20.49 6.99
C ARG A 118 5.00 -20.77 7.88
N GLU A 119 5.62 -19.73 8.43
CA GLU A 119 6.84 -19.88 9.23
C GLU A 119 6.59 -20.10 10.73
N GLN A 120 5.53 -19.51 11.26
CA GLN A 120 5.29 -19.48 12.71
C GLN A 120 4.05 -20.26 13.16
N GLY A 121 3.40 -20.97 12.22
CA GLY A 121 2.24 -21.81 12.51
C GLY A 121 0.90 -21.10 12.28
N LYS A 122 -0.14 -21.90 12.07
CA LYS A 122 -1.50 -21.42 11.73
C LYS A 122 -2.15 -20.60 12.84
N GLU A 123 -1.76 -20.83 14.08
CA GLU A 123 -2.23 -20.11 15.27
C GLU A 123 -1.84 -18.62 15.26
N THR A 124 -0.79 -18.25 14.49
CA THR A 124 -0.38 -16.84 14.34
C THR A 124 -1.24 -16.06 13.34
N CYS A 125 -2.08 -16.73 12.54
CA CYS A 125 -2.84 -16.10 11.45
C CYS A 125 -3.71 -14.95 11.98
N GLY A 126 -4.50 -15.15 13.02
CA GLY A 126 -5.37 -14.10 13.57
C GLY A 126 -4.58 -12.90 14.10
N ARG A 127 -3.44 -13.15 14.76
CA ARG A 127 -2.52 -12.09 15.25
C ARG A 127 -1.89 -11.33 14.08
N ALA A 128 -1.48 -12.04 13.03
CA ALA A 128 -0.93 -11.41 11.82
C ALA A 128 -1.96 -10.49 11.14
N VAL A 129 -3.19 -10.99 10.97
CA VAL A 129 -4.31 -10.17 10.44
C VAL A 129 -4.57 -8.95 11.33
N ALA A 130 -4.61 -9.12 12.67
CA ALA A 130 -4.83 -8.01 13.60
C ALA A 130 -3.74 -6.95 13.50
N SER A 131 -2.46 -7.35 13.39
CA SER A 131 -1.35 -6.40 13.23
C SER A 131 -1.48 -5.57 11.95
N LEU A 132 -1.89 -6.19 10.84
CA LEU A 132 -2.05 -5.51 9.54
C LEU A 132 -3.28 -4.62 9.50
N VAL A 133 -4.42 -5.10 10.01
CA VAL A 133 -5.64 -4.29 10.08
C VAL A 133 -5.42 -3.07 10.98
N THR A 134 -4.76 -3.24 12.13
CA THR A 134 -4.40 -2.12 13.01
C THR A 134 -3.47 -1.13 12.32
N HIS A 135 -2.45 -1.63 11.62
CA HIS A 135 -1.54 -0.78 10.85
C HIS A 135 -2.29 0.01 9.75
N ARG A 136 -3.23 -0.63 9.06
CA ARG A 136 -4.10 0.01 8.06
C ARG A 136 -4.98 1.10 8.67
N ILE A 137 -5.59 0.84 9.84
CA ILE A 137 -6.38 1.84 10.58
C ILE A 137 -5.52 3.05 10.93
N LEU A 138 -4.32 2.85 11.48
CA LEU A 138 -3.39 3.94 11.79
C LEU A 138 -2.93 4.70 10.53
N GLY A 139 -2.69 3.99 9.43
CA GLY A 139 -2.41 4.60 8.13
C GLY A 139 -3.55 5.51 7.66
N MET A 140 -4.80 5.06 7.77
CA MET A 140 -5.98 5.87 7.43
C MET A 140 -6.13 7.10 8.34
N VAL A 141 -5.83 6.97 9.64
CA VAL A 141 -5.78 8.12 10.56
C VAL A 141 -4.76 9.14 10.08
N MET A 142 -3.56 8.70 9.71
CA MET A 142 -2.53 9.58 9.16
C MET A 142 -2.96 10.23 7.85
N ASN A 143 -3.65 9.50 6.96
CA ASN A 143 -4.19 10.07 5.72
C ASN A 143 -5.15 11.23 6.01
N VAL A 144 -6.03 11.08 6.99
CA VAL A 144 -6.95 12.15 7.43
C VAL A 144 -6.17 13.34 7.99
N VAL A 145 -5.13 13.10 8.79
CA VAL A 145 -4.27 14.17 9.33
C VAL A 145 -3.56 14.94 8.22
N VAL A 146 -2.95 14.23 7.27
CA VAL A 146 -2.25 14.85 6.12
C VAL A 146 -3.22 15.64 5.25
N LEU A 147 -4.43 15.12 5.04
CA LEU A 147 -5.49 15.82 4.31
C LEU A 147 -5.87 17.13 4.99
N ILE A 148 -6.15 17.08 6.30
CA ILE A 148 -6.51 18.28 7.09
C ILE A 148 -5.38 19.31 7.02
N LEU A 149 -4.11 18.89 7.20
CA LEU A 149 -2.96 19.78 7.08
C LEU A 149 -2.86 20.40 5.68
N GLY A 150 -3.07 19.60 4.62
CA GLY A 150 -3.09 20.09 3.25
C GLY A 150 -4.19 21.13 3.02
N MET A 151 -5.39 20.89 3.53
CA MET A 151 -6.50 21.84 3.46
C MET A 151 -6.17 23.14 4.20
N VAL A 152 -5.70 23.06 5.44
CA VAL A 152 -5.35 24.25 6.23
C VAL A 152 -4.30 25.11 5.52
N LEU A 153 -3.22 24.50 5.02
CA LEU A 153 -2.18 25.23 4.30
C LEU A 153 -2.68 25.83 2.98
N PHE A 154 -3.63 25.20 2.34
CA PHE A 154 -4.20 25.70 1.10
C PHE A 154 -5.15 26.88 1.33
N PHE A 155 -5.99 26.81 2.37
CA PHE A 155 -6.90 27.90 2.74
C PHE A 155 -6.20 29.19 3.15
N THR A 156 -4.97 29.08 3.66
CA THR A 156 -4.18 30.26 4.05
C THR A 156 -3.49 30.95 2.88
N GLY A 157 -3.44 30.33 1.69
CA GLY A 157 -2.58 30.79 0.59
C GLY A 157 -3.27 31.22 -0.70
N THR A 158 -4.48 30.70 -1.03
CA THR A 158 -5.09 30.88 -2.37
C THR A 158 -6.61 30.82 -2.35
N GLN A 159 -7.25 31.44 -3.38
CA GLN A 159 -8.67 31.21 -3.67
C GLN A 159 -8.82 29.81 -4.28
N ILE A 160 -9.69 29.00 -3.69
CA ILE A 160 -9.88 27.60 -4.08
C ILE A 160 -10.88 27.50 -5.21
N ASP A 161 -10.54 26.73 -6.26
CA ASP A 161 -11.53 26.28 -7.21
C ASP A 161 -12.60 25.42 -6.50
N PRO A 162 -13.89 25.76 -6.61
CA PRO A 162 -14.98 25.05 -5.95
C PRO A 162 -15.00 23.55 -6.30
N LEU A 163 -14.56 23.16 -7.48
CA LEU A 163 -14.52 21.77 -7.91
C LEU A 163 -13.47 20.98 -7.12
N ILE A 164 -12.27 21.54 -6.95
CA ILE A 164 -11.19 20.92 -6.14
C ILE A 164 -11.64 20.80 -4.69
N PHE A 165 -12.26 21.84 -4.14
CA PHE A 165 -12.80 21.81 -2.77
C PHE A 165 -13.82 20.69 -2.58
N ASN A 166 -14.82 20.59 -3.46
CA ASN A 166 -15.85 19.58 -3.39
C ASN A 166 -15.28 18.15 -3.54
N LEU A 167 -14.30 17.98 -4.43
CA LEU A 167 -13.63 16.69 -4.61
C LEU A 167 -12.89 16.26 -3.33
N VAL A 168 -12.08 17.15 -2.75
CA VAL A 168 -11.36 16.90 -1.50
C VAL A 168 -12.33 16.59 -0.35
N LEU A 169 -13.44 17.33 -0.24
CA LEU A 169 -14.46 17.10 0.76
C LEU A 169 -15.13 15.72 0.60
N LEU A 170 -15.53 15.36 -0.62
CA LEU A 170 -16.14 14.05 -0.92
C LEU A 170 -15.20 12.89 -0.56
N LEU A 171 -13.95 13.00 -0.95
CA LEU A 171 -12.93 11.99 -0.66
C LEU A 171 -12.65 11.88 0.84
N SER A 172 -12.62 13.01 1.56
CA SER A 172 -12.45 13.06 3.01
C SER A 172 -13.56 12.33 3.74
N ILE A 173 -14.81 12.54 3.32
CA ILE A 173 -15.99 11.85 3.85
C ILE A 173 -15.85 10.34 3.57
N GLY A 174 -15.48 9.94 2.35
CA GLY A 174 -15.31 8.53 1.99
C GLY A 174 -14.25 7.82 2.83
N ILE A 175 -13.09 8.43 3.01
CA ILE A 175 -12.00 7.89 3.85
C ILE A 175 -12.46 7.79 5.30
N THR A 176 -13.11 8.83 5.83
CA THR A 176 -13.58 8.84 7.22
C THR A 176 -14.64 7.77 7.47
N VAL A 177 -15.61 7.60 6.57
CA VAL A 177 -16.63 6.55 6.66
C VAL A 177 -15.98 5.17 6.62
N THR A 178 -15.04 4.95 5.71
CA THR A 178 -14.31 3.67 5.60
C THR A 178 -13.52 3.37 6.88
N LEU A 179 -12.84 4.38 7.44
CA LEU A 179 -12.12 4.27 8.71
C LEU A 179 -13.06 3.88 9.86
N LEU A 180 -14.20 4.56 9.98
CA LEU A 180 -15.19 4.24 11.02
C LEU A 180 -15.74 2.82 10.88
N LEU A 181 -16.03 2.38 9.66
CA LEU A 181 -16.47 1.01 9.40
C LEU A 181 -15.41 -0.02 9.78
N LEU A 182 -14.14 0.20 9.43
CA LEU A 182 -13.03 -0.69 9.81
C LEU A 182 -12.88 -0.78 11.33
N ILE A 183 -12.95 0.36 12.04
CA ILE A 183 -12.89 0.38 13.50
C ILE A 183 -14.08 -0.41 14.08
N LEU A 184 -15.30 -0.17 13.62
CA LEU A 184 -16.48 -0.89 14.10
C LEU A 184 -16.37 -2.39 13.88
N PHE A 185 -15.93 -2.85 12.70
CA PHE A 185 -15.71 -4.27 12.42
C PHE A 185 -14.62 -4.86 13.29
N SER A 186 -13.55 -4.11 13.56
CA SER A 186 -12.40 -4.58 14.35
C SER A 186 -12.76 -4.86 15.81
N PHE A 187 -13.75 -4.16 16.38
CA PHE A 187 -14.15 -4.32 17.77
C PHE A 187 -15.45 -5.11 17.98
N LYS A 188 -16.24 -5.39 16.94
CA LYS A 188 -17.52 -6.10 17.04
C LYS A 188 -17.41 -7.54 16.52
N GLU A 189 -16.95 -8.47 17.37
CA GLU A 189 -16.83 -9.90 17.02
C GLU A 189 -18.10 -10.49 16.41
N LYS A 190 -19.28 -10.12 16.93
CA LYS A 190 -20.57 -10.56 16.39
C LYS A 190 -20.77 -10.25 14.91
N TRP A 191 -20.17 -9.16 14.41
CA TRP A 191 -20.28 -8.78 13.00
C TRP A 191 -19.38 -9.66 12.14
N SER A 192 -18.16 -9.92 12.56
CA SER A 192 -17.25 -10.84 11.86
C SER A 192 -17.86 -12.23 11.75
N LEU A 193 -18.44 -12.75 12.84
CA LEU A 193 -19.13 -14.04 12.84
C LEU A 193 -20.37 -14.07 11.94
N LYS A 194 -21.12 -12.97 11.86
CA LYS A 194 -22.27 -12.85 10.91
C LYS A 194 -21.79 -12.90 9.46
N VAL A 195 -20.71 -12.20 9.15
CA VAL A 195 -20.12 -12.20 7.78
C VAL A 195 -19.64 -13.60 7.42
N ILE A 196 -18.89 -14.28 8.30
CA ILE A 196 -18.43 -15.65 8.08
C ILE A 196 -19.61 -16.58 7.81
N ASN A 197 -20.66 -16.52 8.64
CA ASN A 197 -21.84 -17.35 8.47
C ASN A 197 -22.58 -17.03 7.15
N TRP A 198 -22.65 -15.77 6.76
CA TRP A 198 -23.26 -15.34 5.51
C TRP A 198 -22.48 -15.86 4.29
N VAL A 199 -21.13 -15.71 4.29
CA VAL A 199 -20.25 -16.21 3.21
C VAL A 199 -20.38 -17.73 3.06
N VAL A 200 -20.37 -18.48 4.17
CA VAL A 200 -20.53 -19.93 4.15
C VAL A 200 -21.91 -20.34 3.63
N ARG A 201 -22.96 -19.60 4.01
CA ARG A 201 -24.33 -19.85 3.51
C ARG A 201 -24.42 -19.57 2.01
N ALA A 202 -23.85 -18.46 1.55
CA ALA A 202 -23.78 -18.11 0.13
C ALA A 202 -22.97 -19.16 -0.67
N GLY A 203 -21.83 -19.61 -0.14
CA GLY A 203 -21.01 -20.67 -0.74
C GLY A 203 -21.75 -22.02 -0.85
N ASN A 204 -22.51 -22.38 0.19
CA ASN A 204 -23.37 -23.58 0.15
C ASN A 204 -24.49 -23.47 -0.89
N PHE A 205 -25.11 -22.30 -1.00
CA PHE A 205 -26.14 -22.03 -1.98
C PHE A 205 -25.60 -22.11 -3.42
N LEU A 206 -24.49 -21.42 -3.70
CA LEU A 206 -23.86 -21.40 -5.02
C LEU A 206 -23.31 -22.78 -5.43
N SER A 207 -22.77 -23.56 -4.49
CA SER A 207 -22.24 -24.91 -4.76
C SER A 207 -23.33 -25.98 -4.78
N ARG A 208 -24.60 -25.63 -4.59
CA ARG A 208 -25.70 -26.58 -4.44
C ARG A 208 -25.41 -27.72 -3.45
N GLY A 209 -24.71 -27.38 -2.36
CA GLY A 209 -24.32 -28.32 -1.30
C GLY A 209 -23.09 -29.20 -1.62
N ARG A 210 -22.52 -29.17 -2.82
CA ARG A 210 -21.36 -30.01 -3.20
C ARG A 210 -20.12 -29.77 -2.35
N TRP A 211 -19.96 -28.57 -1.79
CA TRP A 211 -18.79 -28.17 -0.99
C TRP A 211 -19.08 -28.12 0.51
N HIS A 212 -20.19 -28.67 0.98
CA HIS A 212 -20.65 -28.55 2.36
C HIS A 212 -19.57 -28.96 3.40
N ARG A 213 -18.92 -30.12 3.24
CA ARG A 213 -17.86 -30.58 4.15
C ARG A 213 -16.63 -29.66 4.15
N LYS A 214 -16.23 -29.16 2.99
CA LYS A 214 -15.11 -28.21 2.86
C LYS A 214 -15.46 -26.86 3.52
N LEU A 215 -16.68 -26.40 3.32
CA LEU A 215 -17.16 -25.12 3.85
C LEU A 215 -17.32 -25.15 5.39
N ILE A 216 -17.66 -26.29 5.99
CA ILE A 216 -17.68 -26.44 7.46
C ILE A 216 -16.27 -26.27 8.01
N LYS A 217 -15.27 -26.95 7.45
CA LYS A 217 -13.88 -26.84 7.90
C LYS A 217 -13.35 -25.41 7.74
N ILE A 218 -13.61 -24.77 6.59
CA ILE A 218 -13.26 -23.37 6.34
C ILE A 218 -13.95 -22.44 7.36
N LYS A 219 -15.19 -22.72 7.73
CA LYS A 219 -15.92 -21.96 8.74
C LYS A 219 -15.26 -22.06 10.12
N GLU A 220 -14.89 -23.27 10.56
CA GLU A 220 -14.21 -23.46 11.84
C GLU A 220 -12.87 -22.73 11.89
N ASP A 221 -12.05 -22.88 10.85
CA ASP A 221 -10.77 -22.16 10.72
C ASP A 221 -10.99 -20.63 10.73
N ALA A 222 -11.98 -20.13 10.00
CA ALA A 222 -12.31 -18.71 9.95
C ALA A 222 -12.81 -18.16 11.31
N ILE A 223 -13.58 -18.95 12.07
CA ILE A 223 -14.03 -18.57 13.41
C ILE A 223 -12.83 -18.48 14.37
N ASN A 224 -11.91 -19.43 14.30
CA ASN A 224 -10.71 -19.44 15.16
C ASN A 224 -9.80 -18.24 14.84
N ILE A 225 -9.61 -17.92 13.55
CA ILE A 225 -8.88 -16.73 13.11
C ILE A 225 -9.58 -15.46 13.62
N ALA A 226 -10.91 -15.36 13.47
CA ALA A 226 -11.67 -14.22 13.94
C ALA A 226 -11.58 -14.02 15.46
N LYS A 227 -11.64 -15.08 16.25
CA LYS A 227 -11.45 -15.00 17.70
C LYS A 227 -10.05 -14.50 18.07
N SER A 228 -8.99 -15.10 17.50
CA SER A 228 -7.61 -14.66 17.71
C SER A 228 -7.39 -13.21 17.28
N PHE A 229 -8.03 -12.76 16.19
CA PHE A 229 -8.04 -11.38 15.74
C PHE A 229 -8.66 -10.44 16.80
N HIS A 230 -9.87 -10.76 17.28
CA HIS A 230 -10.57 -9.90 18.24
C HIS A 230 -9.87 -9.86 19.61
N ASP A 231 -9.27 -10.96 20.04
CA ASP A 231 -8.46 -10.99 21.27
C ASP A 231 -7.23 -10.08 21.12
N SER A 232 -6.55 -10.15 19.99
CA SER A 232 -5.43 -9.22 19.66
C SER A 232 -5.87 -7.75 19.64
N MET A 233 -7.07 -7.46 19.13
CA MET A 233 -7.61 -6.08 19.16
C MET A 233 -7.89 -5.60 20.59
N LYS A 234 -8.33 -6.49 21.49
CA LYS A 234 -8.48 -6.17 22.91
C LYS A 234 -7.14 -5.89 23.59
N GLU A 235 -6.07 -6.63 23.23
CA GLU A 235 -4.72 -6.36 23.72
C GLU A 235 -4.25 -4.96 23.38
N PHE A 236 -4.45 -4.49 22.12
CA PHE A 236 -4.15 -3.11 21.73
C PHE A 236 -4.96 -2.07 22.50
N LYS A 237 -6.23 -2.36 22.80
CA LYS A 237 -7.08 -1.48 23.61
C LYS A 237 -6.53 -1.36 25.04
N ASN A 238 -6.05 -2.46 25.63
CA ASN A 238 -5.54 -2.47 27.00
C ASN A 238 -4.15 -1.86 27.12
N ASN A 239 -3.33 -1.94 26.04
CA ASN A 239 -2.01 -1.32 26.01
C ASN A 239 -1.85 -0.54 24.68
N PRO A 240 -2.16 0.78 24.66
CA PRO A 240 -2.09 1.59 23.45
C PRO A 240 -0.67 2.02 23.05
N GLN A 241 0.35 1.76 23.89
CA GLN A 241 1.72 2.18 23.62
C GLN A 241 2.26 1.77 22.26
N PRO A 242 2.07 0.53 21.76
CA PRO A 242 2.49 0.14 20.42
C PRO A 242 1.79 0.93 19.30
N LEU A 243 0.53 1.36 19.53
CA LEU A 243 -0.21 2.18 18.58
C LEU A 243 0.44 3.56 18.43
N VAL A 244 0.84 4.17 19.55
CA VAL A 244 1.52 5.48 19.56
C VAL A 244 2.86 5.41 18.83
N PHE A 245 3.69 4.39 19.12
CA PHE A 245 4.96 4.22 18.40
C PHE A 245 4.76 3.95 16.91
N SER A 246 3.79 3.10 16.57
CA SER A 246 3.46 2.83 15.17
C SER A 246 3.02 4.11 14.45
N LEU A 247 2.16 4.91 15.08
CA LEU A 247 1.70 6.19 14.55
C LEU A 247 2.86 7.19 14.36
N PHE A 248 3.78 7.25 15.32
CA PHE A 248 5.00 8.08 15.20
C PHE A 248 5.82 7.68 13.97
N TYR A 249 6.10 6.38 13.78
CA TYR A 249 6.83 5.92 12.59
C TYR A 249 6.06 6.16 11.30
N LEU A 250 4.73 6.07 11.31
CA LEU A 250 3.91 6.46 10.16
C LEU A 250 3.99 7.97 9.86
N ALA A 251 4.03 8.81 10.89
CA ALA A 251 4.23 10.26 10.69
C ALA A 251 5.59 10.57 10.05
N VAL A 252 6.66 9.91 10.53
CA VAL A 252 8.00 10.02 9.92
C VAL A 252 7.98 9.51 8.48
N MET A 253 7.35 8.36 8.22
CA MET A 253 7.16 7.82 6.88
C MET A 253 6.47 8.85 5.95
N TRP A 254 5.40 9.49 6.41
CA TRP A 254 4.68 10.50 5.63
C TRP A 254 5.55 11.72 5.32
N GLY A 255 6.42 12.15 6.27
CA GLY A 255 7.38 13.21 6.02
C GLY A 255 8.31 12.88 4.85
N PHE A 256 8.87 11.67 4.81
CA PHE A 256 9.70 11.22 3.69
C PHE A 256 8.89 11.04 2.41
N SER A 257 7.69 10.47 2.48
CA SER A 257 6.80 10.25 1.34
C SER A 257 6.45 11.55 0.60
N LEU A 258 6.06 12.58 1.34
CA LEU A 258 5.74 13.90 0.78
C LEU A 258 6.97 14.64 0.26
N SER A 259 8.14 14.38 0.83
CA SER A 259 9.40 14.98 0.37
C SER A 259 9.86 14.44 -0.99
N VAL A 260 9.44 13.25 -1.40
CA VAL A 260 9.82 12.69 -2.71
C VAL A 260 9.38 13.58 -3.86
N PRO A 261 8.08 13.86 -4.09
CA PRO A 261 7.67 14.73 -5.17
C PRO A 261 8.19 16.16 -5.00
N TYR A 262 8.30 16.66 -3.76
CA TYR A 262 8.89 17.97 -3.51
C TYR A 262 10.34 18.07 -4.00
N LEU A 263 11.18 17.08 -3.70
CA LEU A 263 12.57 17.02 -4.17
C LEU A 263 12.66 16.82 -5.68
N VAL A 264 11.72 16.10 -6.27
CA VAL A 264 11.63 15.99 -7.74
C VAL A 264 11.36 17.36 -8.37
N PHE A 265 10.42 18.15 -7.85
CA PHE A 265 10.20 19.51 -8.34
C PHE A 265 11.44 20.39 -8.15
N LEU A 266 12.09 20.32 -6.98
CA LEU A 266 13.34 21.05 -6.72
C LEU A 266 14.45 20.64 -7.70
N SER A 267 14.56 19.34 -8.02
CA SER A 267 15.56 18.86 -8.99
C SER A 267 15.33 19.44 -10.40
N LEU A 268 14.10 19.75 -10.73
CA LEU A 268 13.71 20.41 -11.97
C LEU A 268 13.79 21.95 -11.90
N GLY A 269 14.40 22.50 -10.84
CA GLY A 269 14.53 23.93 -10.62
C GLY A 269 13.24 24.65 -10.23
N GLN A 270 12.19 23.91 -9.82
CA GLN A 270 10.90 24.48 -9.45
C GLN A 270 10.66 24.41 -7.93
N GLN A 271 10.40 25.57 -7.33
CA GLN A 271 9.95 25.65 -5.93
C GLN A 271 8.42 25.61 -5.89
N VAL A 272 7.87 24.52 -5.40
CA VAL A 272 6.42 24.36 -5.22
C VAL A 272 6.02 24.49 -3.75
N SER A 273 4.82 24.98 -3.48
CA SER A 273 4.32 25.07 -2.11
C SER A 273 3.99 23.67 -1.55
N TRP A 274 4.16 23.50 -0.25
CA TRP A 274 3.80 22.26 0.43
C TRP A 274 2.30 21.95 0.32
N SER A 275 1.44 22.98 0.21
CA SER A 275 0.00 22.78 -0.02
C SER A 275 -0.29 22.02 -1.32
N VAL A 276 0.41 22.34 -2.41
CA VAL A 276 0.28 21.62 -3.70
C VAL A 276 0.66 20.15 -3.54
N ILE A 277 1.78 19.87 -2.85
CA ILE A 277 2.23 18.49 -2.62
C ILE A 277 1.24 17.71 -1.76
N LEU A 278 0.80 18.28 -0.64
CA LEU A 278 -0.12 17.65 0.31
C LEU A 278 -1.48 17.33 -0.31
N ILE A 279 -2.07 18.29 -1.01
CA ILE A 279 -3.37 18.12 -1.66
C ILE A 279 -3.27 17.05 -2.75
N THR A 280 -2.26 17.16 -3.61
CA THR A 280 -2.08 16.18 -4.70
C THR A 280 -1.85 14.77 -4.12
N ALA A 281 -0.97 14.63 -3.13
CA ALA A 281 -0.69 13.33 -2.50
C ALA A 281 -1.96 12.71 -1.89
N THR A 282 -2.78 13.51 -1.21
CA THR A 282 -3.99 13.03 -0.54
C THR A 282 -5.08 12.61 -1.53
N ILE A 283 -5.28 13.41 -2.59
CA ILE A 283 -6.27 13.07 -3.64
C ILE A 283 -5.82 11.82 -4.40
N VAL A 284 -4.54 11.74 -4.78
CA VAL A 284 -3.99 10.55 -5.46
C VAL A 284 -4.16 9.30 -4.60
N LEU A 285 -3.89 9.39 -3.29
CA LEU A 285 -4.09 8.28 -2.37
C LEU A 285 -5.56 7.85 -2.30
N ALA A 286 -6.48 8.82 -2.22
CA ALA A 286 -7.90 8.53 -2.19
C ALA A 286 -8.39 7.90 -3.50
N VAL A 287 -7.91 8.38 -4.64
CA VAL A 287 -8.21 7.80 -5.96
C VAL A 287 -7.65 6.38 -6.08
N LYS A 288 -6.45 6.13 -5.57
CA LYS A 288 -5.87 4.78 -5.49
C LYS A 288 -6.71 3.83 -4.62
N SER A 289 -7.40 4.35 -3.60
CA SER A 289 -8.26 3.55 -2.71
C SER A 289 -9.54 3.02 -3.39
N ILE A 290 -9.85 3.48 -4.60
CA ILE A 290 -10.98 2.97 -5.38
C ILE A 290 -10.49 1.77 -6.20
N PRO A 291 -11.00 0.54 -6.00
CA PRO A 291 -10.50 -0.67 -6.66
C PRO A 291 -10.96 -0.76 -8.14
N ILE A 292 -10.92 0.35 -8.87
CA ILE A 292 -11.30 0.42 -10.30
C ILE A 292 -10.07 0.28 -11.21
N GLY A 293 -8.86 0.40 -10.66
CA GLY A 293 -7.61 0.40 -11.42
C GLY A 293 -7.02 -0.99 -11.61
N ILE A 294 -6.75 -1.34 -12.85
CA ILE A 294 -5.85 -2.42 -13.20
C ILE A 294 -4.45 -1.83 -13.12
N PHE A 295 -3.65 -2.25 -12.14
CA PHE A 295 -2.34 -1.66 -11.79
C PHE A 295 -2.42 -0.24 -11.21
N GLU A 296 -1.52 0.05 -10.33
CA GLU A 296 -1.23 1.41 -9.86
C GLU A 296 -0.71 2.35 -10.99
N VAL A 297 -1.08 2.11 -12.25
CA VAL A 297 -0.62 2.83 -13.45
C VAL A 297 -1.83 3.42 -14.20
N GLY A 298 -1.67 4.61 -14.71
CA GLY A 298 -2.66 5.36 -15.49
C GLY A 298 -3.42 6.37 -14.64
N ILE A 299 -4.32 5.92 -13.78
CA ILE A 299 -5.17 6.82 -12.97
C ILE A 299 -4.38 7.71 -12.02
N PRO A 300 -3.39 7.22 -11.25
CA PRO A 300 -2.56 8.09 -10.41
C PRO A 300 -1.78 9.13 -11.21
N GLU A 301 -1.20 8.75 -12.35
CA GLU A 301 -0.42 9.65 -13.20
C GLU A 301 -1.31 10.75 -13.78
N ILE A 302 -2.49 10.39 -14.28
CA ILE A 302 -3.48 11.34 -14.78
C ILE A 302 -3.88 12.31 -13.67
N THR A 303 -4.18 11.80 -12.50
CA THR A 303 -4.60 12.60 -11.34
C THR A 303 -3.48 13.53 -10.86
N MET A 304 -2.25 13.03 -10.72
CA MET A 304 -1.10 13.84 -10.33
C MET A 304 -0.84 14.95 -11.33
N THR A 305 -0.78 14.62 -12.62
CA THR A 305 -0.51 15.59 -13.69
C THR A 305 -1.60 16.67 -13.74
N ALA A 306 -2.87 16.27 -13.71
CA ALA A 306 -3.98 17.22 -13.76
C ALA A 306 -3.96 18.17 -12.55
N LEU A 307 -3.78 17.64 -11.34
CA LEU A 307 -3.74 18.44 -10.12
C LEU A 307 -2.55 19.38 -10.09
N TYR A 308 -1.34 18.90 -10.39
CA TYR A 308 -0.17 19.76 -10.45
C TYR A 308 -0.34 20.84 -11.51
N THR A 309 -0.88 20.52 -12.70
CA THR A 309 -1.13 21.52 -13.74
C THR A 309 -2.06 22.61 -13.23
N VAL A 310 -3.24 22.26 -12.72
CA VAL A 310 -4.23 23.24 -12.24
C VAL A 310 -3.70 24.06 -11.06
N LEU A 311 -2.99 23.42 -10.11
CA LEU A 311 -2.48 24.10 -8.92
C LEU A 311 -1.25 24.98 -9.19
N LEU A 312 -0.48 24.72 -10.25
CA LEU A 312 0.71 25.50 -10.63
C LEU A 312 0.43 26.52 -11.72
N GLU A 313 -0.68 26.38 -12.47
CA GLU A 313 -1.05 27.32 -13.55
C GLU A 313 -1.07 28.79 -13.11
N PRO A 314 -1.60 29.17 -11.92
CA PRO A 314 -1.61 30.57 -11.49
C PRO A 314 -0.22 31.18 -11.30
N THR A 315 0.81 30.35 -11.06
CA THR A 315 2.19 30.80 -10.79
C THR A 315 3.11 30.68 -12.00
N LEU A 316 2.90 29.67 -12.85
CA LEU A 316 3.79 29.36 -13.96
C LEU A 316 3.20 29.68 -15.36
N GLY A 317 1.89 29.91 -15.43
CA GLY A 317 1.15 29.94 -16.69
C GLY A 317 0.85 28.54 -17.25
N PRO A 318 -0.13 28.41 -18.18
CA PRO A 318 -0.69 27.11 -18.57
C PRO A 318 0.33 26.17 -19.25
N GLU A 319 1.14 26.65 -20.18
CA GLU A 319 2.10 25.80 -20.90
C GLU A 319 3.24 25.30 -20.00
N ALA A 320 3.81 26.22 -19.18
CA ALA A 320 4.89 25.84 -18.27
C ALA A 320 4.39 24.91 -17.17
N ALA A 321 3.21 25.18 -16.58
CA ALA A 321 2.58 24.33 -15.60
C ALA A 321 2.32 22.92 -16.15
N ALA A 322 1.75 22.78 -17.34
CA ALA A 322 1.52 21.47 -17.95
C ALA A 322 2.84 20.72 -18.19
N GLY A 323 3.82 21.35 -18.79
CA GLY A 323 5.10 20.70 -19.11
C GLY A 323 5.88 20.23 -17.87
N ILE A 324 5.92 21.05 -16.79
CA ILE A 324 6.61 20.69 -15.56
C ILE A 324 5.85 19.61 -14.79
N SER A 325 4.51 19.67 -14.76
CA SER A 325 3.66 18.71 -14.08
C SER A 325 3.79 17.31 -14.66
N ILE A 326 3.80 17.19 -15.99
CA ILE A 326 4.02 15.90 -16.68
C ILE A 326 5.40 15.34 -16.32
N THR A 327 6.45 16.17 -16.44
CA THR A 327 7.83 15.75 -16.16
C THR A 327 7.99 15.31 -14.70
N ALA A 328 7.52 16.12 -13.75
CA ALA A 328 7.59 15.80 -12.32
C ALA A 328 6.79 14.54 -11.97
N THR A 329 5.62 14.34 -12.59
CA THR A 329 4.83 13.11 -12.40
C THR A 329 5.61 11.89 -12.86
N ILE A 330 6.17 11.91 -14.08
CA ILE A 330 6.93 10.76 -14.61
C ILE A 330 8.15 10.47 -13.76
N LEU A 331 8.94 11.47 -13.39
CA LEU A 331 10.12 11.29 -12.53
C LEU A 331 9.75 10.77 -11.14
N THR A 332 8.67 11.27 -10.55
CA THR A 332 8.15 10.75 -9.28
C THR A 332 7.73 9.29 -9.41
N ARG A 333 7.07 8.91 -10.51
CA ARG A 333 6.62 7.52 -10.73
C ARG A 333 7.77 6.58 -11.05
N LEU A 334 8.85 7.04 -11.66
CA LEU A 334 10.07 6.23 -11.78
C LEU A 334 10.61 5.79 -10.42
N ILE A 335 10.54 6.67 -9.41
CA ILE A 335 10.94 6.35 -8.03
C ILE A 335 9.87 5.50 -7.32
N THR A 336 8.62 5.97 -7.31
CA THR A 336 7.57 5.43 -6.43
C THR A 336 6.86 4.20 -6.98
N LEU A 337 7.05 3.87 -8.26
CA LEU A 337 6.48 2.68 -8.89
C LEU A 337 7.60 1.77 -9.43
N TRP A 338 8.33 2.23 -10.44
CA TRP A 338 9.25 1.35 -11.18
C TRP A 338 10.44 0.88 -10.37
N LEU A 339 11.09 1.79 -9.64
CA LEU A 339 12.18 1.42 -8.72
C LEU A 339 11.67 0.48 -7.63
N ARG A 340 10.52 0.78 -7.04
CA ARG A 340 9.90 -0.07 -6.00
C ARG A 340 9.54 -1.45 -6.53
N PHE A 341 9.03 -1.53 -7.75
CA PHE A 341 8.77 -2.80 -8.42
C PHE A 341 10.03 -3.65 -8.54
N GLY A 342 11.14 -3.05 -9.01
CA GLY A 342 12.43 -3.75 -9.15
C GLY A 342 12.99 -4.24 -7.81
N ILE A 343 12.98 -3.39 -6.78
CA ILE A 343 13.45 -3.76 -5.44
C ILE A 343 12.55 -4.84 -4.83
N GLY A 344 11.22 -4.71 -4.99
CA GLY A 344 10.26 -5.69 -4.50
C GLY A 344 10.42 -7.05 -5.15
N PHE A 345 10.70 -7.10 -6.45
CA PHE A 345 11.08 -8.34 -7.15
C PHE A 345 12.36 -8.97 -6.58
N ALA A 346 13.40 -8.16 -6.35
CA ALA A 346 14.64 -8.65 -5.72
C ALA A 346 14.39 -9.18 -4.30
N ALA A 347 13.55 -8.52 -3.51
CA ALA A 347 13.17 -8.96 -2.17
C ALA A 347 12.38 -10.29 -2.21
N GLN A 348 11.49 -10.48 -3.18
CA GLN A 348 10.82 -11.76 -3.43
C GLN A 348 11.83 -12.87 -3.65
N GLN A 349 12.75 -12.68 -4.62
CA GLN A 349 13.76 -13.68 -4.93
C GLN A 349 14.60 -14.05 -3.70
N TRP A 350 15.01 -13.04 -2.92
CA TRP A 350 15.80 -13.25 -1.71
C TRP A 350 15.06 -14.06 -0.64
N LEU A 351 13.79 -13.75 -0.39
CA LEU A 351 12.98 -14.45 0.62
C LEU A 351 12.67 -15.89 0.19
N GLU A 352 12.41 -16.13 -1.09
CA GLU A 352 12.11 -17.47 -1.60
C GLU A 352 13.35 -18.35 -1.69
N LEU A 353 14.50 -17.81 -2.10
CA LEU A 353 15.76 -18.54 -2.09
C LEU A 353 16.16 -18.99 -0.68
N LYS A 354 15.97 -18.14 0.34
CA LYS A 354 16.25 -18.55 1.73
C LYS A 354 15.36 -19.70 2.21
N THR A 355 14.12 -19.78 1.78
CA THR A 355 13.23 -20.90 2.14
C THR A 355 13.60 -22.20 1.45
N VAL A 356 14.29 -22.15 0.30
CA VAL A 356 14.78 -23.33 -0.42
C VAL A 356 16.13 -23.82 0.14
N ILE A 357 16.97 -22.90 0.63
CA ILE A 357 18.33 -23.19 1.11
C ILE A 357 18.37 -23.55 2.61
N ALA A 358 17.37 -23.15 3.40
CA ALA A 358 17.27 -23.56 4.80
C ALA A 358 16.87 -25.03 4.87
N PRO A 359 17.75 -25.96 5.31
CA PRO A 359 17.35 -27.35 5.45
C PRO A 359 16.26 -27.46 6.51
N ALA A 360 15.43 -28.50 6.38
CA ALA A 360 14.34 -28.85 7.29
C ALA A 360 14.80 -29.29 8.71
N ASP A 361 15.99 -28.88 9.15
CA ASP A 361 16.70 -29.38 10.33
C ASP A 361 16.26 -28.80 11.68
N ASN A 362 15.15 -28.06 11.75
CA ASN A 362 14.65 -27.56 13.06
C ASN A 362 13.16 -27.84 13.30
N VAL A 363 12.71 -29.03 12.96
CA VAL A 363 11.50 -29.57 13.58
C VAL A 363 11.97 -30.41 14.77
N PRO A 364 11.67 -30.04 16.03
CA PRO A 364 11.92 -30.92 17.14
C PRO A 364 11.07 -32.20 16.92
N VAL A 365 11.74 -33.31 16.66
CA VAL A 365 11.12 -34.62 16.71
C VAL A 365 10.76 -34.85 18.19
N GLU A 366 9.51 -34.64 18.54
CA GLU A 366 8.95 -35.07 19.79
C GLU A 366 9.03 -36.59 19.79
N LYS A 367 10.03 -37.10 20.53
CA LYS A 367 10.16 -38.54 20.79
C LYS A 367 8.99 -38.95 21.68
N ALA A 368 8.31 -39.95 21.19
CA ALA A 368 7.19 -40.67 21.82
C ALA A 368 7.40 -41.04 23.30
#